data_4cb9a0cda0b90cc9f7b077a0e0f27e8f
#
_entry.id   4cb9a0cda0b90cc9f7b077a0e0f27e8f
#
_cell.length_a   1.000
_cell.length_b   1.000
_cell.length_c   1.000
_cell.angle_alpha   90.00
_cell.angle_beta   90.00
_cell.angle_gamma   90.00
#
_symmetry.space_group_name_H-M   'P 1'
#
loop_
_entity.id
_entity.type
_entity.pdbx_description
1 polymer ?
#
loop_
_entity_poly.entity_id
_entity_poly.type
_entity_poly.pdbx_seq_one_letter_code
_entity_poly.pdbx_strand_id
1 'polypeptide(L)'
;LIIEPTEALTVIDVNTGKYTGTNNNLQETILKVNKEATYEIAKQLRLRDVGGIIIIDYIDMADEKNKEILINLMKEELKKDRTKTQVEGFTKLNLMELTRKHICAHNS
;
A
#
# COMPACT_ATOMS: atom_id res chain seq x y z
N LEU A 1 -2.46 -1.35 -11.22
CA LEU A 1 -1.53 -1.70 -10.14
C LEU A 1 -0.25 -2.29 -10.73
N ILE A 2 0.84 -1.60 -10.56
CA ILE A 2 2.15 -2.01 -11.05
C ILE A 2 3.06 -2.28 -9.86
N ILE A 3 3.65 -3.46 -9.81
CA ILE A 3 4.55 -3.85 -8.73
C ILE A 3 5.94 -4.08 -9.32
N GLU A 4 6.91 -3.29 -8.87
CA GLU A 4 8.28 -3.40 -9.36
C GLU A 4 9.22 -3.75 -8.21
N PRO A 5 9.58 -5.03 -8.07
CA PRO A 5 10.48 -5.44 -7.01
C PRO A 5 11.93 -5.21 -7.40
N THR A 6 12.72 -4.80 -6.41
CA THR A 6 14.17 -4.77 -6.52
C THR A 6 14.70 -5.58 -5.33
N GLU A 7 16.03 -5.62 -5.16
CA GLU A 7 16.62 -6.41 -4.08
C GLU A 7 16.11 -6.02 -2.69
N ALA A 8 15.99 -4.73 -2.44
CA ALA A 8 15.64 -4.24 -1.09
C ALA A 8 14.43 -3.33 -1.08
N LEU A 9 13.83 -3.09 -2.23
CA LEU A 9 12.76 -2.11 -2.36
C LEU A 9 11.76 -2.57 -3.40
N THR A 10 10.49 -2.51 -3.04
CA THR A 10 9.40 -2.78 -3.97
C THR A 10 8.54 -1.52 -4.07
N VAL A 11 8.28 -1.07 -5.28
CA VAL A 11 7.43 0.08 -5.52
C VAL A 11 6.13 -0.39 -6.14
N ILE A 12 5.01 0.06 -5.57
CA ILE A 12 3.68 -0.28 -6.05
C ILE A 12 2.98 1.01 -6.46
N ASP A 13 2.61 1.11 -7.73
CA ASP A 13 1.96 2.29 -8.25
C ASP A 13 0.48 2.03 -8.46
N VAL A 14 -0.35 2.64 -7.63
CA VAL A 14 -1.80 2.61 -7.76
C VAL A 14 -2.25 3.76 -8.67
N ASN A 15 -1.47 4.83 -8.70
CA ASN A 15 -1.81 6.07 -9.39
C ASN A 15 -1.48 5.99 -10.88
N THR A 16 -2.03 4.99 -11.56
CA THR A 16 -1.79 4.80 -12.98
C THR A 16 -2.79 5.52 -13.87
N GLY A 17 -3.93 5.94 -13.28
CA GLY A 17 -4.95 6.69 -14.00
C GLY A 17 -4.89 8.15 -13.63
N LYS A 18 -5.62 8.97 -14.40
CA LYS A 18 -5.71 10.38 -14.11
C LYS A 18 -7.07 10.68 -13.52
N TYR A 19 -7.05 11.20 -12.31
CA TYR A 19 -8.25 11.67 -11.65
C TYR A 19 -8.13 13.17 -11.48
N THR A 20 -8.99 13.91 -12.15
CA THR A 20 -8.97 15.36 -12.11
C THR A 20 -10.26 15.87 -11.48
N GLY A 21 -10.19 17.04 -10.87
CA GLY A 21 -11.32 17.65 -10.21
C GLY A 21 -11.23 17.54 -8.71
N THR A 22 -12.11 18.24 -8.03
CA THR A 22 -12.06 18.36 -6.58
C THR A 22 -13.41 18.19 -5.91
N ASN A 23 -14.41 17.67 -6.62
CA ASN A 23 -15.72 17.53 -6.02
C ASN A 23 -15.73 16.35 -5.03
N ASN A 24 -16.71 16.34 -4.15
CA ASN A 24 -16.81 15.33 -3.10
C ASN A 24 -16.96 13.92 -3.67
N ASN A 25 -17.68 13.78 -4.77
CA ASN A 25 -17.86 12.46 -5.39
C ASN A 25 -16.53 11.90 -5.88
N LEU A 26 -15.66 12.78 -6.38
CA LEU A 26 -14.34 12.35 -6.82
C LEU A 26 -13.52 11.86 -5.63
N GLN A 27 -13.56 12.57 -4.50
CA GLN A 27 -12.80 12.16 -3.31
C GLN A 27 -13.30 10.81 -2.78
N GLU A 28 -14.60 10.58 -2.81
CA GLU A 28 -15.16 9.29 -2.41
C GLU A 28 -14.71 8.17 -3.35
N THR A 29 -14.67 8.45 -4.64
CA THR A 29 -14.23 7.49 -5.65
C THR A 29 -12.75 7.15 -5.45
N ILE A 30 -11.93 8.15 -5.20
CA ILE A 30 -10.50 7.95 -4.97
C ILE A 30 -10.28 7.08 -3.74
N LEU A 31 -10.98 7.37 -2.65
CA LEU A 31 -10.84 6.56 -1.44
C LEU A 31 -11.25 5.13 -1.70
N LYS A 32 -12.33 4.92 -2.43
CA LYS A 32 -12.80 3.58 -2.76
C LYS A 32 -11.77 2.81 -3.58
N VAL A 33 -11.21 3.46 -4.59
CA VAL A 33 -10.17 2.84 -5.44
C VAL A 33 -8.95 2.49 -4.60
N ASN A 34 -8.52 3.40 -3.74
CA ASN A 34 -7.37 3.16 -2.89
C ASN A 34 -7.61 2.04 -1.88
N LYS A 35 -8.83 1.93 -1.36
CA LYS A 35 -9.18 0.82 -0.47
C LYS A 35 -9.12 -0.52 -1.20
N GLU A 36 -9.69 -0.57 -2.40
CA GLU A 36 -9.65 -1.80 -3.20
C GLU A 36 -8.22 -2.20 -3.52
N ALA A 37 -7.40 -1.20 -3.85
CA ALA A 37 -5.98 -1.44 -4.10
C ALA A 37 -5.29 -1.99 -2.84
N THR A 38 -5.66 -1.50 -1.67
CA THR A 38 -5.07 -1.96 -0.42
C THR A 38 -5.31 -3.46 -0.20
N TYR A 39 -6.53 -3.93 -0.47
CA TYR A 39 -6.83 -5.37 -0.36
C TYR A 39 -5.98 -6.17 -1.33
N GLU A 40 -5.87 -5.70 -2.56
CA GLU A 40 -5.10 -6.41 -3.58
C GLU A 40 -3.61 -6.40 -3.26
N ILE A 41 -3.09 -5.27 -2.79
CA ILE A 41 -1.68 -5.15 -2.41
C ILE A 41 -1.34 -6.13 -1.31
N ALA A 42 -2.14 -6.16 -0.24
CA ALA A 42 -1.89 -7.06 0.87
C ALA A 42 -1.88 -8.52 0.41
N LYS A 43 -2.81 -8.87 -0.48
CA LYS A 43 -2.87 -10.21 -1.04
C LYS A 43 -1.62 -10.54 -1.85
N GLN A 44 -1.18 -9.61 -2.71
CA GLN A 44 -0.01 -9.83 -3.55
C GLN A 44 1.28 -9.94 -2.73
N LEU A 45 1.39 -9.15 -1.66
CA LEU A 45 2.56 -9.23 -0.79
C LEU A 45 2.69 -10.62 -0.16
N ARG A 46 1.56 -11.21 0.22
CA ARG A 46 1.54 -12.56 0.78
C ARG A 46 1.84 -13.60 -0.28
N LEU A 47 1.17 -13.52 -1.43
CA LEU A 47 1.31 -14.51 -2.49
C LEU A 47 2.71 -14.56 -3.07
N ARG A 48 3.37 -13.42 -3.17
CA ARG A 48 4.71 -13.32 -3.74
C ARG A 48 5.81 -13.33 -2.68
N ASP A 49 5.43 -13.35 -1.41
CA ASP A 49 6.38 -13.27 -0.28
C ASP A 49 7.37 -12.13 -0.46
N VAL A 50 6.83 -10.94 -0.71
CA VAL A 50 7.64 -9.74 -0.92
C VAL A 50 8.22 -9.29 0.41
N GLY A 51 9.54 -9.13 0.49
CA GLY A 51 10.21 -8.67 1.71
C GLY A 51 10.92 -7.35 1.50
N GLY A 52 11.39 -6.78 2.59
CA GLY A 52 12.12 -5.52 2.56
C GLY A 52 11.20 -4.33 2.63
N ILE A 53 11.64 -3.22 2.08
CA ILE A 53 10.90 -1.96 2.10
C ILE A 53 9.91 -1.95 0.93
N ILE A 54 8.68 -1.57 1.22
CA ILE A 54 7.61 -1.50 0.22
C ILE A 54 7.05 -0.08 0.24
N ILE A 55 7.05 0.55 -0.92
CA ILE A 55 6.54 1.91 -1.09
C ILE A 55 5.31 1.85 -1.99
N ILE A 56 4.21 2.42 -1.53
CA ILE A 56 2.95 2.43 -2.27
C ILE A 56 2.59 3.85 -2.66
N ASP A 57 2.45 4.07 -3.95
CA ASP A 57 2.03 5.36 -4.48
C ASP A 57 0.54 5.32 -4.78
N TYR A 58 -0.26 5.67 -3.76
CA TYR A 58 -1.71 5.74 -3.91
C TYR A 58 -2.12 6.98 -4.70
N ILE A 59 -3.36 6.97 -5.17
CA ILE A 59 -3.94 8.18 -5.76
C ILE A 59 -4.03 9.22 -4.64
N ASP A 60 -3.60 10.45 -4.92
CA ASP A 60 -3.53 11.50 -3.91
C ASP A 60 -4.90 11.79 -3.29
N MET A 61 -4.89 11.91 -1.97
CA MET A 61 -6.09 12.23 -1.21
C MET A 61 -5.85 13.53 -0.45
N ALA A 62 -6.84 14.42 -0.52
CA ALA A 62 -6.73 15.72 0.14
C ALA A 62 -6.99 15.64 1.65
N ASP A 63 -7.75 14.66 2.09
CA ASP A 63 -8.17 14.55 3.48
C ASP A 63 -7.26 13.62 4.27
N GLU A 64 -6.69 14.14 5.36
CA GLU A 64 -5.83 13.34 6.23
C GLU A 64 -6.58 12.17 6.87
N LYS A 65 -7.88 12.33 7.09
CA LYS A 65 -8.69 11.23 7.63
C LYS A 65 -8.73 10.05 6.67
N ASN A 66 -8.76 10.32 5.38
CA ASN A 66 -8.76 9.27 4.38
C ASN A 66 -7.43 8.52 4.38
N LYS A 67 -6.33 9.23 4.61
CA LYS A 67 -5.03 8.59 4.75
C LYS A 67 -4.99 7.67 5.95
N GLU A 68 -5.57 8.10 7.08
CA GLU A 68 -5.64 7.27 8.27
C GLU A 68 -6.48 6.02 8.03
N ILE A 69 -7.57 6.16 7.27
CA ILE A 69 -8.41 5.02 6.92
C ILE A 69 -7.58 3.97 6.17
N LEU A 70 -6.77 4.42 5.22
CA LEU A 70 -5.92 3.50 4.46
C LEU A 70 -4.85 2.85 5.33
N ILE A 71 -4.23 3.62 6.23
CA ILE A 71 -3.22 3.08 7.12
C ILE A 71 -3.83 1.98 7.99
N ASN A 72 -5.00 2.26 8.57
CA ASN A 72 -5.65 1.29 9.44
C ASN A 72 -6.11 0.06 8.66
N LEU A 73 -6.60 0.26 7.45
CA LEU A 73 -7.04 -0.84 6.61
C LEU A 73 -5.85 -1.74 6.25
N MET A 74 -4.73 -1.12 5.87
CA MET A 74 -3.53 -1.90 5.55
C MET A 74 -3.05 -2.69 6.77
N LYS A 75 -3.06 -2.09 7.94
CA LYS A 75 -2.68 -2.78 9.17
C LYS A 75 -3.58 -3.99 9.42
N GLU A 76 -4.88 -3.82 9.21
CA GLU A 76 -5.83 -4.91 9.41
C GLU A 76 -5.61 -6.04 8.42
N GLU A 77 -5.38 -5.71 7.15
CA GLU A 77 -5.16 -6.73 6.14
C GLU A 77 -3.85 -7.47 6.36
N LEU A 78 -2.82 -6.77 6.81
CA LEU A 78 -1.52 -7.39 7.05
C LEU A 78 -1.47 -8.23 8.31
N LYS A 79 -2.43 -8.06 9.22
CA LYS A 79 -2.55 -8.97 10.37
C LYS A 79 -2.87 -10.39 9.95
N LYS A 80 -3.45 -10.56 8.79
CA LYS A 80 -3.78 -11.88 8.25
C LYS A 80 -2.56 -12.60 7.71
N ASP A 81 -1.44 -11.90 7.62
CA ASP A 81 -0.19 -12.42 7.10
C ASP A 81 0.56 -13.12 8.21
N ARG A 82 1.17 -14.28 7.89
CA ARG A 82 2.02 -14.99 8.84
C ARG A 82 3.30 -14.23 9.11
N THR A 83 3.73 -13.46 8.14
CA THR A 83 4.98 -12.72 8.22
C THR A 83 4.74 -11.40 8.91
N LYS A 84 5.66 -11.04 9.77
CA LYS A 84 5.57 -9.76 10.46
C LYS A 84 5.75 -8.62 9.47
N THR A 85 4.79 -7.71 9.46
CA THR A 85 4.81 -6.52 8.61
C THR A 85 4.56 -5.30 9.45
N GLN A 86 5.30 -4.25 9.18
CA GLN A 86 5.14 -2.99 9.89
C GLN A 86 4.75 -1.89 8.93
N VAL A 87 3.66 -1.17 9.24
CA VAL A 87 3.22 -0.03 8.45
C VAL A 87 3.78 1.24 9.09
N GLU A 88 4.64 1.94 8.35
CA GLU A 88 5.26 3.16 8.87
C GLU A 88 4.34 4.37 8.73
N GLY A 89 3.45 4.36 7.73
CA GLY A 89 2.55 5.46 7.46
C GLY A 89 2.90 6.16 6.17
N PHE A 90 2.37 7.37 5.99
CA PHE A 90 2.66 8.17 4.80
C PHE A 90 3.89 9.02 5.00
N THR A 91 4.74 9.09 3.98
CA THR A 91 5.93 9.93 4.00
C THR A 91 5.56 11.37 3.62
N LYS A 92 6.55 12.24 3.64
CA LYS A 92 6.37 13.64 3.23
C LYS A 92 5.96 13.76 1.75
N LEU A 93 6.26 12.73 0.96
CA LEU A 93 5.89 12.70 -0.45
C LEU A 93 4.55 12.02 -0.69
N ASN A 94 3.79 11.78 0.38
CA ASN A 94 2.49 11.10 0.33
C ASN A 94 2.57 9.67 -0.20
N LEU A 95 3.68 8.99 0.10
CA LEU A 95 3.86 7.58 -0.22
C LEU A 95 3.69 6.75 1.04
N MET A 96 2.96 5.65 0.97
CA MET A 96 2.83 4.77 2.13
C MET A 96 4.05 3.85 2.18
N GLU A 97 4.64 3.75 3.35
CA GLU A 97 5.84 2.94 3.56
C GLU A 97 5.54 1.77 4.48
N LEU A 98 5.95 0.59 4.04
CA LEU A 98 5.82 -0.65 4.81
C LEU A 98 7.17 -1.35 4.85
N THR A 99 7.34 -2.21 5.85
CA THR A 99 8.48 -3.11 5.91
C THR A 99 7.96 -4.52 6.20
N ARG A 100 8.37 -5.48 5.40
CA ARG A 100 7.91 -6.87 5.56
C ARG A 100 9.10 -7.81 5.57
N LYS A 101 9.10 -8.77 6.49
CA LYS A 101 10.15 -9.78 6.54
C LYS A 101 9.88 -10.89 5.53
N HIS A 102 10.95 -11.44 4.95
CA HIS A 102 10.82 -12.65 4.14
C HIS A 102 10.58 -13.83 5.05
N ILE A 103 9.65 -14.68 4.64
CA ILE A 103 9.45 -15.95 5.31
C ILE A 103 10.54 -16.92 4.91
N CYS A 104 10.96 -16.85 3.69
CA CYS A 104 11.87 -17.73 3.06
C CYS A 104 13.27 -17.50 3.56
N ALA A 105 13.74 -18.28 4.27
CA ALA A 105 15.13 -18.11 4.54
C ALA A 105 15.90 -19.33 4.24
N HIS A 106 15.67 -19.48 4.00
CA HIS A 106 16.25 -20.37 4.03
C HIS A 106 17.06 -20.58 4.38
N ASN A 107 16.98 -20.42 4.46
CA ASN A 107 17.50 -20.53 4.79
C ASN A 107 17.99 -20.46 5.18
N SER A 108 17.78 -20.18 5.27
CA SER A 108 18.25 -20.08 5.54
C SER A 108 18.60 -20.13 5.79
#